data_7498d405d01fc69cf9a968f11194a64b
#
_entry.id   7498d405d01fc69cf9a968f11194a64b
#
_cell.length_a   1.000
_cell.length_b   1.000
_cell.length_c   1.000
_cell.angle_alpha   90.00
_cell.angle_beta   90.00
_cell.angle_gamma   90.00
#
_symmetry.space_group_name_H-M   'P 1'
#
loop_
_entity.id
_entity.type
_entity.pdbx_description
1 polymer ?
#
loop_
_entity_poly.entity_id
_entity_poly.type
_entity_poly.pdbx_seq_one_letter_code
_entity_poly.pdbx_strand_id
1 'polypeptide(L)'
;MRECWLRPNRRVLLVAIALLALLALLASMLAIGQWWPGSWLTLKVMLALVASGLWLRVIMLVNHACLPRLAYQQGDLLVFLRQRRPLRVPVSQVECFFLGQGDSMLAAARESQTAETLTKTRTIVVRLAEAAKDWQARDVRPELGRWCDGYITIRGTWCEPMTPELVKQLNSRLVKIHRQQRQEKATL
;
A
#
# COMPACT_ATOMS: atom_id res chain seq x y z
N MET A 1 15.98 -5.47 13.78
CA MET A 1 15.75 -4.31 12.89
C MET A 1 14.75 -4.69 11.81
N ARG A 2 13.94 -3.73 11.33
CA ARG A 2 12.97 -3.96 10.26
C ARG A 2 13.55 -3.50 8.93
N GLU A 3 13.69 -4.41 7.98
CA GLU A 3 14.20 -4.11 6.64
C GLU A 3 13.03 -3.87 5.67
N CYS A 4 13.02 -2.72 5.00
CA CYS A 4 11.99 -2.39 4.01
C CYS A 4 12.36 -3.02 2.66
N TRP A 5 11.47 -3.87 2.12
CA TRP A 5 11.67 -4.58 0.87
C TRP A 5 10.93 -3.94 -0.31
N LEU A 6 9.73 -3.41 -0.06
CA LEU A 6 8.92 -2.72 -1.07
C LEU A 6 8.36 -1.43 -0.48
N ARG A 7 8.67 -0.31 -1.11
CA ARG A 7 8.27 1.02 -0.67
C ARG A 7 6.94 1.45 -1.30
N PRO A 8 6.17 2.31 -0.62
CA PRO A 8 5.02 2.96 -1.25
C PRO A 8 5.48 3.96 -2.30
N ASN A 9 4.63 4.24 -3.29
CA ASN A 9 4.87 5.27 -4.29
C ASN A 9 4.72 6.67 -3.66
N ARG A 10 5.84 7.20 -3.17
CA ARG A 10 5.87 8.50 -2.50
C ARG A 10 5.44 9.65 -3.41
N ARG A 11 5.74 9.58 -4.72
CA ARG A 11 5.44 10.68 -5.65
C ARG A 11 3.94 10.91 -5.78
N VAL A 12 3.17 9.85 -6.04
CA VAL A 12 1.71 9.94 -6.17
C VAL A 12 1.07 10.37 -4.84
N LEU A 13 1.57 9.81 -3.72
CA LEU A 13 1.06 10.17 -2.40
C LEU A 13 1.39 11.62 -2.02
N LEU A 14 2.59 12.13 -2.34
CA LEU A 14 2.96 13.52 -2.09
C LEU A 14 2.08 14.49 -2.88
N VAL A 15 1.81 14.22 -4.15
CA VAL A 15 0.91 15.06 -4.96
C VAL A 15 -0.50 15.08 -4.37
N ALA A 16 -1.04 13.91 -3.99
CA ALA A 16 -2.36 13.81 -3.37
C ALA A 16 -2.42 14.53 -2.00
N ILE A 17 -1.36 14.39 -1.19
CA ILE A 17 -1.25 15.09 0.11
C ILE A 17 -1.18 16.60 -0.11
N ALA A 18 -0.35 17.08 -1.05
CA ALA A 18 -0.20 18.51 -1.33
C ALA A 18 -1.52 19.13 -1.79
N LEU A 19 -2.26 18.48 -2.69
CA LEU A 19 -3.54 18.96 -3.16
C LEU A 19 -4.58 19.04 -2.03
N LEU A 20 -4.69 17.97 -1.23
CA LEU A 20 -5.62 17.95 -0.09
C LEU A 20 -5.24 18.97 0.99
N ALA A 21 -3.94 19.14 1.27
CA ALA A 21 -3.45 20.13 2.23
C ALA A 21 -3.76 21.55 1.76
N LEU A 22 -3.60 21.84 0.46
CA LEU A 22 -3.96 23.13 -0.13
C LEU A 22 -5.46 23.41 0.04
N LEU A 23 -6.31 22.44 -0.27
CA LEU A 23 -7.76 22.57 -0.09
C LEU A 23 -8.13 22.76 1.40
N ALA A 24 -7.48 22.03 2.30
CA ALA A 24 -7.69 22.19 3.74
C ALA A 24 -7.27 23.56 4.25
N LEU A 25 -6.15 24.11 3.76
CA LEU A 25 -5.69 25.47 4.07
C LEU A 25 -6.68 26.53 3.57
N LEU A 26 -7.14 26.42 2.32
CA LEU A 26 -8.14 27.34 1.76
C LEU A 26 -9.44 27.32 2.56
N ALA A 27 -9.95 26.12 2.89
CA ALA A 27 -11.15 26.00 3.73
C ALA A 27 -10.94 26.58 5.13
N SER A 28 -9.77 26.40 5.73
CA SER A 28 -9.42 26.98 7.03
C SER A 28 -9.33 28.49 6.99
N MET A 29 -8.71 29.06 5.95
CA MET A 29 -8.62 30.51 5.73
C MET A 29 -10.02 31.14 5.58
N LEU A 30 -10.90 30.50 4.82
CA LEU A 30 -12.28 30.96 4.64
C LEU A 30 -13.08 30.88 5.96
N ALA A 31 -12.87 29.86 6.78
CA ALA A 31 -13.55 29.70 8.07
C ALA A 31 -13.13 30.76 9.10
N ILE A 32 -11.83 31.12 9.13
CA ILE A 32 -11.25 32.07 10.09
C ILE A 32 -11.43 33.51 9.64
N GLY A 33 -11.53 33.74 8.32
CA GLY A 33 -11.61 35.07 7.75
C GLY A 33 -12.77 35.91 8.32
N GLN A 34 -12.47 37.15 8.71
CA GLN A 34 -13.47 38.11 9.22
C GLN A 34 -14.30 38.82 8.09
N TRP A 35 -14.14 38.33 6.87
CA TRP A 35 -14.77 38.91 5.67
C TRP A 35 -16.30 38.75 5.63
N TRP A 36 -16.86 37.87 6.51
CA TRP A 36 -18.27 37.54 6.52
C TRP A 36 -18.99 38.20 7.70
N PRO A 37 -20.14 38.83 7.48
CA PRO A 37 -20.97 39.39 8.55
C PRO A 37 -21.35 38.34 9.60
N GLY A 38 -21.57 38.72 10.82
CA GLY A 38 -21.90 37.82 11.95
C GLY A 38 -23.09 36.87 11.74
N SER A 39 -24.02 37.25 10.81
CA SER A 39 -25.18 36.45 10.43
C SER A 39 -24.85 35.12 9.73
N TRP A 40 -23.59 34.90 9.33
CA TRP A 40 -23.14 33.70 8.59
C TRP A 40 -22.40 32.68 9.49
N LEU A 41 -22.73 32.66 10.76
CA LEU A 41 -22.12 31.75 11.74
C LEU A 41 -22.25 30.28 11.31
N THR A 42 -23.41 29.90 10.78
CA THR A 42 -23.65 28.51 10.30
C THR A 42 -22.69 28.13 9.18
N LEU A 43 -22.43 29.06 8.22
CA LEU A 43 -21.48 28.79 7.14
C LEU A 43 -20.05 28.65 7.64
N LYS A 44 -19.61 29.47 8.62
CA LYS A 44 -18.29 29.35 9.24
C LYS A 44 -18.11 28.01 9.94
N VAL A 45 -19.13 27.56 10.68
CA VAL A 45 -19.12 26.25 11.35
C VAL A 45 -19.02 25.11 10.32
N MET A 46 -19.81 25.17 9.24
CA MET A 46 -19.73 24.17 8.17
C MET A 46 -18.36 24.13 7.50
N LEU A 47 -17.76 25.28 7.19
CA LEU A 47 -16.41 25.36 6.64
C LEU A 47 -15.34 24.82 7.59
N ALA A 48 -15.47 25.08 8.91
CA ALA A 48 -14.57 24.54 9.91
C ALA A 48 -14.66 23.00 10.01
N LEU A 49 -15.87 22.45 9.92
CA LEU A 49 -16.08 20.98 9.88
C LEU A 49 -15.48 20.35 8.62
N VAL A 50 -15.65 20.97 7.46
CA VAL A 50 -15.04 20.53 6.21
C VAL A 50 -13.52 20.59 6.30
N ALA A 51 -12.95 21.67 6.79
CA ALA A 51 -11.51 21.84 6.97
C ALA A 51 -10.94 20.77 7.91
N SER A 52 -11.59 20.51 9.06
CA SER A 52 -11.14 19.48 10.00
C SER A 52 -11.21 18.07 9.39
N GLY A 53 -12.24 17.77 8.59
CA GLY A 53 -12.35 16.53 7.85
C GLY A 53 -11.23 16.35 6.81
N LEU A 54 -10.89 17.41 6.09
CA LEU A 54 -9.78 17.42 5.13
C LEU A 54 -8.44 17.21 5.83
N TRP A 55 -8.17 17.87 6.95
CA TRP A 55 -6.96 17.67 7.75
C TRP A 55 -6.84 16.25 8.28
N LEU A 56 -7.93 15.64 8.73
CA LEU A 56 -7.94 14.24 9.15
C LEU A 56 -7.57 13.31 7.98
N ARG A 57 -8.06 13.60 6.76
CA ARG A 57 -7.69 12.85 5.55
C ARG A 57 -6.22 13.00 5.22
N VAL A 58 -5.65 14.21 5.32
CA VAL A 58 -4.21 14.46 5.12
C VAL A 58 -3.38 13.62 6.10
N ILE A 59 -3.72 13.64 7.39
CA ILE A 59 -3.02 12.86 8.42
C ILE A 59 -3.09 11.36 8.11
N MET A 60 -4.26 10.85 7.71
CA MET A 60 -4.41 9.46 7.31
C MET A 60 -3.53 9.11 6.11
N LEU A 61 -3.47 9.97 5.08
CA LEU A 61 -2.65 9.75 3.89
C LEU A 61 -1.16 9.75 4.22
N VAL A 62 -0.70 10.66 5.06
CA VAL A 62 0.70 10.71 5.55
C VAL A 62 1.06 9.41 6.27
N ASN A 63 0.20 8.94 7.17
CA ASN A 63 0.41 7.67 7.86
C ASN A 63 0.51 6.49 6.87
N HIS A 64 -0.31 6.48 5.81
CA HIS A 64 -0.23 5.46 4.76
C HIS A 64 1.04 5.56 3.92
N ALA A 65 1.55 6.77 3.67
CA ALA A 65 2.79 7.00 2.92
C ALA A 65 4.04 6.50 3.67
N CYS A 66 3.98 6.45 4.99
CA CYS A 66 5.09 5.98 5.83
C CYS A 66 5.15 4.45 5.98
N LEU A 67 4.08 3.71 5.65
CA LEU A 67 4.04 2.26 5.81
C LEU A 67 4.61 1.56 4.56
N PRO A 68 5.64 0.69 4.70
CA PRO A 68 6.12 -0.12 3.59
C PRO A 68 5.02 -1.10 3.13
N ARG A 69 5.09 -1.57 1.89
CA ARG A 69 4.19 -2.62 1.39
C ARG A 69 4.67 -4.02 1.75
N LEU A 70 5.99 -4.22 1.68
CA LEU A 70 6.66 -5.41 2.18
C LEU A 70 7.82 -4.99 3.08
N ALA A 71 8.01 -5.71 4.16
CA ALA A 71 9.17 -5.59 5.03
C ALA A 71 9.57 -6.96 5.57
N TYR A 72 10.83 -7.10 5.96
CA TYR A 72 11.34 -8.29 6.63
C TYR A 72 11.67 -7.96 8.08
N GLN A 73 11.32 -8.84 9.00
CA GLN A 73 11.65 -8.72 10.41
C GLN A 73 11.71 -10.10 11.08
N GLN A 74 12.86 -10.44 11.64
CA GLN A 74 13.04 -11.62 12.52
C GLN A 74 12.52 -12.94 11.94
N GLY A 75 12.79 -13.20 10.67
CA GLY A 75 12.35 -14.45 10.01
C GLY A 75 10.97 -14.37 9.36
N ASP A 76 10.23 -13.27 9.56
CA ASP A 76 8.90 -13.05 8.98
C ASP A 76 8.91 -12.02 7.86
N LEU A 77 8.19 -12.30 6.79
CA LEU A 77 7.81 -11.34 5.77
C LEU A 77 6.54 -10.61 6.24
N LEU A 78 6.65 -9.30 6.46
CA LEU A 78 5.54 -8.45 6.84
C LEU A 78 4.85 -7.91 5.59
N VAL A 79 3.59 -8.28 5.39
CA VAL A 79 2.78 -7.89 4.24
C VAL A 79 1.73 -6.88 4.68
N PHE A 80 1.80 -5.63 4.17
CA PHE A 80 0.93 -4.51 4.55
C PHE A 80 -0.22 -4.35 3.55
N LEU A 81 -1.05 -5.37 3.41
CA LEU A 81 -2.28 -5.36 2.63
C LEU A 81 -3.54 -5.10 3.51
N ARG A 82 -3.37 -5.07 4.82
CA ARG A 82 -4.33 -4.51 5.79
C ARG A 82 -3.79 -3.19 6.32
N GLN A 83 -4.66 -2.25 6.73
CA GLN A 83 -4.28 -0.85 7.06
C GLN A 83 -3.04 -0.70 7.94
N ARG A 84 -3.12 -1.08 9.20
CA ARG A 84 -2.06 -0.82 10.21
C ARG A 84 -1.39 -2.10 10.72
N ARG A 85 -2.06 -3.24 10.60
CA ARG A 85 -1.53 -4.52 11.10
C ARG A 85 -0.97 -5.32 9.93
N PRO A 86 0.35 -5.52 9.86
CA PRO A 86 0.94 -6.38 8.86
C PRO A 86 0.51 -7.82 9.09
N LEU A 87 0.30 -8.54 8.01
CA LEU A 87 0.22 -9.98 8.03
C LEU A 87 1.65 -10.51 8.07
N ARG A 88 1.95 -11.38 9.04
CA ARG A 88 3.29 -11.96 9.24
C ARG A 88 3.32 -13.32 8.59
N VAL A 89 4.10 -13.48 7.55
CA VAL A 89 4.30 -14.75 6.84
C VAL A 89 5.71 -15.23 7.14
N PRO A 90 5.90 -16.42 7.70
CA PRO A 90 7.25 -16.97 7.87
C PRO A 90 7.96 -17.02 6.51
N VAL A 91 9.18 -16.50 6.44
CA VAL A 91 9.95 -16.50 5.18
C VAL A 91 10.16 -17.92 4.64
N SER A 92 10.23 -18.92 5.52
CA SER A 92 10.31 -20.33 5.13
C SER A 92 9.15 -20.82 4.27
N GLN A 93 8.01 -20.12 4.31
CA GLN A 93 6.82 -20.41 3.49
C GLN A 93 6.78 -19.61 2.18
N VAL A 94 7.74 -18.72 1.94
CA VAL A 94 7.83 -17.91 0.73
C VAL A 94 8.78 -18.60 -0.26
N GLU A 95 8.28 -18.96 -1.44
CA GLU A 95 9.09 -19.62 -2.48
C GLU A 95 9.81 -18.61 -3.36
N CYS A 96 9.08 -17.67 -3.93
CA CYS A 96 9.63 -16.68 -4.86
C CYS A 96 8.74 -15.46 -5.04
N PHE A 97 9.33 -14.43 -5.62
CA PHE A 97 8.65 -13.23 -6.12
C PHE A 97 8.69 -13.22 -7.63
N PHE A 98 7.59 -12.84 -8.28
CA PHE A 98 7.57 -12.63 -9.72
C PHE A 98 6.73 -11.42 -10.12
N LEU A 99 6.98 -10.92 -11.31
CA LEU A 99 6.24 -9.81 -11.89
C LEU A 99 4.96 -10.36 -12.52
N GLY A 100 3.82 -9.87 -12.06
CA GLY A 100 2.53 -10.15 -12.64
C GLY A 100 1.94 -8.95 -13.37
N GLN A 101 0.81 -9.17 -14.02
CA GLN A 101 -0.05 -8.14 -14.57
C GLN A 101 -1.42 -8.27 -13.93
N GLY A 102 -2.02 -7.16 -13.54
CA GLY A 102 -3.35 -7.13 -12.95
C GLY A 102 -4.13 -5.92 -13.43
N ASP A 103 -5.46 -5.97 -13.27
CA ASP A 103 -6.33 -4.88 -13.67
C ASP A 103 -6.09 -3.64 -12.82
N SER A 104 -6.07 -2.48 -13.47
CA SER A 104 -5.99 -1.21 -12.78
C SER A 104 -7.32 -0.90 -12.09
N MET A 105 -7.30 -0.52 -10.81
CA MET A 105 -8.51 -0.06 -10.08
C MET A 105 -9.14 1.20 -10.71
N LEU A 106 -8.35 2.01 -11.42
CA LEU A 106 -8.85 3.18 -12.15
C LEU A 106 -9.71 2.76 -13.36
N ALA A 107 -9.47 1.58 -13.93
CA ALA A 107 -10.30 1.03 -15.00
C ALA A 107 -11.63 0.51 -14.45
N ALA A 108 -11.63 -0.15 -13.29
CA ALA A 108 -12.87 -0.63 -12.66
C ALA A 108 -13.86 0.50 -12.32
N ALA A 109 -13.35 1.71 -12.00
CA ALA A 109 -14.19 2.89 -11.78
C ALA A 109 -14.76 3.50 -13.07
N ARG A 110 -14.29 3.06 -14.26
CA ARG A 110 -14.72 3.51 -15.59
C ARG A 110 -15.50 2.45 -16.38
N GLU A 111 -15.99 1.42 -15.72
CA GLU A 111 -16.71 0.29 -16.34
C GLU A 111 -17.99 0.65 -17.12
N SER A 112 -18.29 1.93 -17.32
CA SER A 112 -19.40 2.37 -18.17
C SER A 112 -19.01 2.74 -19.60
N GLN A 113 -17.74 2.67 -20.01
CA GLN A 113 -17.33 2.99 -21.38
C GLN A 113 -16.21 2.09 -21.88
N THR A 114 -16.57 1.20 -22.79
CA THR A 114 -15.77 0.43 -23.77
C THR A 114 -14.62 -0.43 -23.20
N ALA A 115 -14.81 -1.73 -23.33
CA ALA A 115 -14.00 -2.85 -22.82
C ALA A 115 -12.58 -3.01 -23.42
N GLU A 116 -12.03 -2.08 -24.18
CA GLU A 116 -10.84 -2.34 -25.01
C GLU A 116 -9.51 -1.73 -24.50
N THR A 117 -9.51 -0.93 -23.45
CA THR A 117 -8.25 -0.37 -22.95
C THR A 117 -8.12 -0.50 -21.43
N LEU A 118 -8.22 -1.73 -20.93
CA LEU A 118 -7.84 -2.05 -19.55
C LEU A 118 -6.32 -1.81 -19.40
N THR A 119 -5.96 -0.68 -18.84
CA THR A 119 -4.57 -0.35 -18.54
C THR A 119 -4.05 -1.36 -17.53
N LYS A 120 -3.41 -2.42 -18.02
CA LYS A 120 -2.79 -3.45 -17.17
C LYS A 120 -1.72 -2.81 -16.32
N THR A 121 -1.89 -2.90 -15.02
CA THR A 121 -0.91 -2.41 -14.05
C THR A 121 0.02 -3.55 -13.64
N ARG A 122 1.32 -3.30 -13.60
CA ARG A 122 2.30 -4.27 -13.10
C ARG A 122 2.01 -4.55 -11.62
N THR A 123 2.10 -5.82 -11.25
CA THR A 123 1.90 -6.31 -9.88
C THR A 123 3.11 -7.13 -9.45
N ILE A 124 3.41 -7.17 -8.15
CA ILE A 124 4.32 -8.16 -7.59
C ILE A 124 3.47 -9.27 -7.01
N VAL A 125 3.79 -10.49 -7.40
CA VAL A 125 3.16 -11.70 -6.86
C VAL A 125 4.18 -12.44 -6.02
N VAL A 126 3.79 -12.74 -4.79
CA VAL A 126 4.55 -13.59 -3.86
C VAL A 126 3.91 -14.96 -3.91
N ARG A 127 4.69 -15.96 -4.26
CA ARG A 127 4.25 -17.36 -4.22
C ARG A 127 4.62 -17.94 -2.85
N LEU A 128 3.64 -18.55 -2.22
CA LEU A 128 3.84 -19.30 -0.99
C LEU A 128 3.97 -20.80 -1.30
N ALA A 129 4.63 -21.52 -0.41
CA ALA A 129 4.81 -22.97 -0.52
C ALA A 129 3.44 -23.67 -0.47
N GLU A 130 3.27 -24.69 -1.29
CA GLU A 130 2.03 -25.48 -1.33
C GLU A 130 1.71 -26.15 0.02
N ALA A 131 2.74 -26.46 0.81
CA ALA A 131 2.59 -26.98 2.16
C ALA A 131 2.02 -25.98 3.17
N ALA A 132 1.98 -24.67 2.82
CA ALA A 132 1.51 -23.60 3.69
C ALA A 132 -0.04 -23.47 3.65
N LYS A 133 -0.76 -24.53 4.01
CA LYS A 133 -2.23 -24.60 3.95
C LYS A 133 -2.91 -23.46 4.72
N ASP A 134 -2.34 -23.04 5.85
CA ASP A 134 -2.87 -21.96 6.68
C ASP A 134 -2.75 -20.58 6.01
N TRP A 135 -1.98 -20.47 4.93
CA TRP A 135 -1.69 -19.21 4.21
C TRP A 135 -2.30 -19.15 2.81
N GLN A 136 -3.22 -20.04 2.47
CA GLN A 136 -3.80 -20.08 1.12
C GLN A 136 -4.66 -18.86 0.82
N ALA A 137 -5.44 -18.38 1.79
CA ALA A 137 -6.27 -17.19 1.61
C ALA A 137 -6.31 -16.36 2.89
N ARG A 138 -6.27 -15.04 2.74
CA ARG A 138 -6.47 -14.08 3.81
C ARG A 138 -7.28 -12.90 3.29
N ASP A 139 -8.14 -12.38 4.17
CA ASP A 139 -8.86 -11.16 3.87
C ASP A 139 -7.90 -9.97 3.84
N VAL A 140 -7.84 -9.29 2.70
CA VAL A 140 -6.98 -8.12 2.44
C VAL A 140 -7.79 -7.05 1.71
N ARG A 141 -7.31 -5.82 1.72
CA ARG A 141 -7.97 -4.74 0.99
C ARG A 141 -7.78 -4.90 -0.51
N PRO A 142 -8.86 -4.99 -1.31
CA PRO A 142 -8.79 -5.18 -2.76
C PRO A 142 -8.01 -4.08 -3.47
N GLU A 143 -8.03 -2.84 -2.92
CA GLU A 143 -7.30 -1.71 -3.47
C GLU A 143 -5.77 -1.90 -3.40
N LEU A 144 -5.28 -2.62 -2.40
CA LEU A 144 -3.85 -2.85 -2.17
C LEU A 144 -3.35 -4.13 -2.82
N GLY A 145 -4.21 -5.13 -2.95
CA GLY A 145 -3.84 -6.42 -3.51
C GLY A 145 -4.89 -7.49 -3.32
N ARG A 146 -4.50 -8.73 -3.60
CA ARG A 146 -5.32 -9.92 -3.43
C ARG A 146 -4.49 -11.03 -2.79
N TRP A 147 -5.14 -11.88 -2.01
CA TRP A 147 -4.51 -13.04 -1.41
C TRP A 147 -5.43 -14.25 -1.58
N CYS A 148 -5.09 -15.13 -2.48
CA CYS A 148 -5.83 -16.37 -2.76
C CYS A 148 -4.90 -17.44 -3.31
N ASP A 149 -5.24 -18.70 -3.06
CA ASP A 149 -4.60 -19.89 -3.60
C ASP A 149 -3.08 -19.94 -3.37
N GLY A 150 -2.61 -19.44 -2.20
CA GLY A 150 -1.19 -19.36 -1.90
C GLY A 150 -0.42 -18.25 -2.62
N TYR A 151 -1.12 -17.35 -3.32
CA TYR A 151 -0.52 -16.20 -4.01
C TYR A 151 -0.92 -14.89 -3.34
N ILE A 152 0.07 -14.04 -3.07
CA ILE A 152 -0.14 -12.69 -2.57
C ILE A 152 0.17 -11.73 -3.70
N THR A 153 -0.85 -11.15 -4.30
CA THR A 153 -0.71 -10.16 -5.37
C THR A 153 -0.73 -8.76 -4.79
N ILE A 154 0.33 -7.98 -5.01
CA ILE A 154 0.45 -6.59 -4.56
C ILE A 154 0.30 -5.69 -5.77
N ARG A 155 -0.65 -4.75 -5.72
CA ARG A 155 -0.92 -3.83 -6.82
C ARG A 155 0.14 -2.74 -6.92
N GLY A 156 0.61 -2.47 -8.14
CA GLY A 156 1.67 -1.49 -8.40
C GLY A 156 1.25 -0.04 -8.27
N THR A 157 -0.04 0.26 -8.34
CA THR A 157 -0.57 1.65 -8.31
C THR A 157 -0.06 2.44 -7.09
N TRP A 158 0.08 1.75 -5.95
CA TRP A 158 0.49 2.39 -4.68
C TRP A 158 1.90 2.03 -4.25
N CYS A 159 2.70 1.41 -5.12
CA CYS A 159 4.06 0.97 -4.85
C CYS A 159 5.06 1.73 -5.71
N GLU A 160 6.34 1.66 -5.34
CA GLU A 160 7.42 2.07 -6.21
C GLU A 160 7.36 1.33 -7.56
N PRO A 161 7.96 1.88 -8.65
CA PRO A 161 7.92 1.26 -9.96
C PRO A 161 8.34 -0.21 -9.92
N MET A 162 7.44 -1.10 -10.34
CA MET A 162 7.69 -2.53 -10.35
C MET A 162 8.48 -2.92 -11.60
N THR A 163 9.77 -3.10 -11.44
CA THR A 163 10.69 -3.48 -12.50
C THR A 163 11.18 -4.93 -12.32
N PRO A 164 11.65 -5.59 -13.38
CA PRO A 164 12.28 -6.91 -13.28
C PRO A 164 13.48 -6.91 -12.32
N GLU A 165 14.24 -5.80 -12.27
CA GLU A 165 15.40 -5.62 -11.39
C GLU A 165 14.98 -5.65 -9.91
N LEU A 166 13.86 -5.01 -9.57
CA LEU A 166 13.29 -5.04 -8.22
C LEU A 166 12.95 -6.47 -7.81
N VAL A 167 12.29 -7.24 -8.69
CA VAL A 167 11.95 -8.64 -8.43
C VAL A 167 13.22 -9.48 -8.25
N LYS A 168 14.24 -9.28 -9.08
CA LYS A 168 15.54 -9.94 -8.93
C LYS A 168 16.19 -9.62 -7.58
N GLN A 169 16.12 -8.37 -7.12
CA GLN A 169 16.62 -7.97 -5.80
C GLN A 169 15.84 -8.65 -4.67
N LEU A 170 14.51 -8.71 -4.75
CA LEU A 170 13.67 -9.38 -3.76
C LEU A 170 14.01 -10.86 -3.65
N ASN A 171 14.14 -11.56 -4.79
CA ASN A 171 14.53 -12.97 -4.81
C ASN A 171 15.95 -13.19 -4.28
N SER A 172 16.90 -12.31 -4.59
CA SER A 172 18.27 -12.40 -4.07
C SER A 172 18.31 -12.27 -2.54
N ARG A 173 17.52 -11.35 -1.97
CA ARG A 173 17.37 -11.20 -0.52
C ARG A 173 16.74 -12.44 0.11
N LEU A 174 15.68 -12.97 -0.51
CA LEU A 174 15.01 -14.17 -0.07
C LEU A 174 15.99 -15.37 0.00
N VAL A 175 16.74 -15.61 -1.07
CA VAL A 175 17.74 -16.68 -1.13
C VAL A 175 18.81 -16.52 -0.04
N LYS A 176 19.28 -15.28 0.20
CA LYS A 176 20.25 -15.00 1.27
C LYS A 176 19.71 -15.40 2.64
N ILE A 177 18.46 -15.06 2.95
CA ILE A 177 17.83 -15.39 4.23
C ILE A 177 17.63 -16.90 4.36
N HIS A 178 17.15 -17.57 3.31
CA HIS A 178 16.99 -19.04 3.34
C HIS A 178 18.33 -19.74 3.59
N ARG A 179 19.43 -19.25 3.00
CA ARG A 179 20.77 -19.79 3.27
C ARG A 179 21.19 -19.60 4.72
N GLN A 180 20.96 -18.40 5.28
CA GLN A 180 21.26 -18.12 6.68
C GLN A 180 20.48 -19.04 7.63
N GLN A 181 19.17 -19.19 7.42
CA GLN A 181 18.32 -20.08 8.23
C GLN A 181 18.74 -21.55 8.15
N ARG A 182 19.22 -22.02 6.97
CA ARG A 182 19.75 -23.38 6.83
C ARG A 182 21.06 -23.56 7.60
N GLN A 183 21.93 -22.56 7.57
CA GLN A 183 23.21 -22.62 8.31
C GLN A 183 22.97 -22.62 9.82
N GLU A 184 22.07 -21.77 10.32
CA GLU A 184 21.68 -21.77 11.74
C GLU A 184 21.14 -23.12 12.21
N LYS A 185 20.29 -23.76 11.39
CA LYS A 185 19.75 -25.10 11.69
C LYS A 185 20.79 -26.21 11.61
N ALA A 186 21.86 -26.05 10.86
CA ALA A 186 22.93 -27.04 10.74
C ALA A 186 23.98 -26.94 11.87
N THR A 187 23.98 -25.83 12.62
CA THR A 187 24.88 -25.55 13.75
C THR A 187 24.27 -25.86 15.12
N LEU A 188 22.98 -26.19 15.17
CA LEU A 188 22.24 -26.63 16.37
C LEU A 188 22.12 -28.16 16.41
#